data_e91b9162ccec1b46efefd89d9155a718
#
_entry.id   e91b9162ccec1b46efefd89d9155a718
#
_cell.length_a   1.000
_cell.length_b   1.000
_cell.length_c   1.000
_cell.angle_alpha   90.00
_cell.angle_beta   90.00
_cell.angle_gamma   90.00
#
_symmetry.space_group_name_H-M   'P 1'
#
loop_
_entity.id
_entity.type
_entity.pdbx_description
1 polymer ?
#
loop_
_entity_poly.entity_id
_entity_poly.type
_entity_poly.pdbx_seq_one_letter_code
_entity_poly.pdbx_strand_id
1 'polypeptide(L)'
;MAKTLLKVSSLNGKTRRRTGGGAPRAKGTKAESLLLTQLTEQGYEVRRTHLSLFPDIIAWNDDGFLLIEVKARANNPRAISHALSVFRAGVRAMRSVPKGASMLCYVLSNDAWSAYQWDNGVTVQIEPIVSGAR
;
A
#
# COMPACT_ATOMS: atom_id res chain seq x y z
N MET A 1 -10.91 -8.23 14.32
CA MET A 1 -10.76 -7.88 13.01
C MET A 1 -9.36 -7.90 12.55
N ALA A 2 -8.52 -7.17 13.11
CA ALA A 2 -7.13 -7.15 12.71
C ALA A 2 -6.49 -8.52 12.76
N LYS A 3 -6.85 -9.32 13.75
CA LYS A 3 -6.32 -10.63 13.83
C LYS A 3 -6.67 -11.50 12.67
N THR A 4 -7.88 -11.39 12.19
CA THR A 4 -8.31 -12.19 11.06
C THR A 4 -7.52 -11.82 9.81
N LEU A 5 -7.29 -10.54 9.61
CA LEU A 5 -6.53 -10.12 8.47
C LEU A 5 -5.11 -10.65 8.52
N LEU A 6 -4.51 -10.61 9.67
CA LEU A 6 -3.15 -11.07 9.80
C LEU A 6 -3.03 -12.57 9.53
N LYS A 7 -4.03 -13.33 9.90
CA LYS A 7 -4.00 -14.74 9.64
C LYS A 7 -4.07 -15.00 8.16
N VAL A 8 -4.92 -14.29 7.46
CA VAL A 8 -5.05 -14.44 6.03
C VAL A 8 -3.74 -14.08 5.37
N SER A 9 -3.08 -13.06 5.86
CA SER A 9 -1.81 -12.65 5.33
C SER A 9 -0.79 -13.76 5.42
N SER A 10 -0.76 -14.42 6.53
CA SER A 10 0.16 -15.49 6.73
C SER A 10 -0.01 -16.58 5.70
N LEU A 11 -1.23 -16.96 5.45
CA LEU A 11 -1.49 -17.99 4.48
C LEU A 11 -1.06 -17.57 3.09
N ASN A 12 -1.38 -16.36 2.73
CA ASN A 12 -1.00 -15.87 1.45
C ASN A 12 0.50 -15.76 1.31
N GLY A 13 1.14 -15.39 2.33
CA GLY A 13 2.58 -15.28 2.31
C GLY A 13 3.22 -16.57 1.95
N LYS A 14 2.67 -17.67 2.43
CA LYS A 14 3.22 -18.91 2.13
C LYS A 14 3.08 -19.27 0.72
N THR A 15 1.97 -19.03 0.10
CA THR A 15 1.80 -19.45 -1.22
C THR A 15 2.63 -18.72 -2.19
N ARG A 16 3.05 -17.54 -1.91
CA ARG A 16 3.73 -16.90 -2.89
C ARG A 16 5.11 -17.06 -3.02
N ARG A 17 5.76 -17.61 -2.14
CA ARG A 17 7.11 -17.64 -2.19
C ARG A 17 7.69 -18.26 -3.32
N ARG A 18 7.09 -19.11 -4.02
CA ARG A 18 7.76 -19.73 -5.01
C ARG A 18 7.80 -19.05 -6.24
N THR A 19 7.22 -18.01 -6.49
CA THR A 19 7.24 -17.46 -7.75
C THR A 19 8.46 -16.73 -8.01
N GLY A 20 9.45 -16.99 -7.70
CA GLY A 20 10.67 -16.53 -8.19
C GLY A 20 10.86 -15.16 -8.52
N GLY A 21 10.55 -14.29 -8.16
CA GLY A 21 10.57 -13.05 -8.47
C GLY A 21 11.60 -12.33 -8.99
N GLY A 22 12.43 -11.91 -8.67
CA GLY A 22 13.41 -11.14 -9.29
C GLY A 22 13.25 -9.70 -8.99
N ALA A 23 13.76 -8.92 -9.88
CA ALA A 23 13.88 -7.49 -9.67
C ALA A 23 12.62 -6.76 -9.32
N PRO A 24 11.51 -6.99 -10.01
CA PRO A 24 10.29 -6.25 -9.70
C PRO A 24 9.82 -6.47 -8.29
N ARG A 25 9.96 -7.71 -7.82
CA ARG A 25 9.53 -8.01 -6.50
C ARG A 25 10.45 -7.39 -5.47
N ALA A 26 11.74 -7.40 -5.69
CA ALA A 26 12.68 -6.80 -4.78
C ALA A 26 12.45 -5.30 -4.67
N LYS A 27 12.13 -4.66 -5.80
CA LYS A 27 11.88 -3.27 -5.82
C LYS A 27 10.63 -2.93 -5.01
N GLY A 28 9.57 -3.72 -5.17
CA GLY A 28 8.36 -3.51 -4.40
C GLY A 28 8.59 -3.68 -2.92
N THR A 29 9.38 -4.68 -2.57
CA THR A 29 9.67 -4.94 -1.17
C THR A 29 10.43 -3.79 -0.54
N LYS A 30 11.35 -3.18 -1.29
CA LYS A 30 12.09 -2.06 -0.75
C LYS A 30 11.20 -0.86 -0.52
N ALA A 31 10.30 -0.56 -1.45
CA ALA A 31 9.38 0.54 -1.30
C ALA A 31 8.48 0.33 -0.09
N GLU A 32 7.99 -0.90 0.08
CA GLU A 32 7.16 -1.23 1.23
C GLU A 32 7.93 -1.04 2.53
N SER A 33 9.15 -1.52 2.59
CA SER A 33 9.95 -1.40 3.79
C SER A 33 10.23 0.05 4.13
N LEU A 34 10.47 0.86 3.12
CA LEU A 34 10.69 2.27 3.34
C LEU A 34 9.45 2.94 3.93
N LEU A 35 8.28 2.64 3.36
CA LEU A 35 7.07 3.25 3.86
C LEU A 35 6.75 2.80 5.29
N LEU A 36 6.98 1.52 5.58
CA LEU A 36 6.76 1.01 6.94
C LEU A 36 7.62 1.78 7.94
N THR A 37 8.88 1.98 7.61
CA THR A 37 9.79 2.70 8.49
C THR A 37 9.34 4.13 8.70
N GLN A 38 8.98 4.80 7.60
CA GLN A 38 8.59 6.19 7.70
C GLN A 38 7.28 6.39 8.45
N LEU A 39 6.31 5.49 8.26
CA LEU A 39 5.06 5.58 8.99
C LEU A 39 5.28 5.32 10.47
N THR A 40 6.15 4.37 10.78
CA THR A 40 6.48 4.09 12.18
C THR A 40 7.08 5.34 12.83
N GLU A 41 7.93 6.04 12.11
CA GLU A 41 8.53 7.25 12.63
C GLU A 41 7.50 8.36 12.85
N GLN A 42 6.39 8.30 12.15
CA GLN A 42 5.32 9.25 12.32
C GLN A 42 4.33 8.85 13.42
N GLY A 43 4.60 7.76 14.08
CA GLY A 43 3.76 7.34 15.19
C GLY A 43 2.68 6.32 14.86
N TYR A 44 2.75 5.71 13.68
CA TYR A 44 1.76 4.71 13.32
C TYR A 44 2.21 3.32 13.72
N GLU A 45 1.23 2.50 14.06
CA GLU A 45 1.46 1.09 14.19
C GLU A 45 1.29 0.55 12.79
N VAL A 46 2.18 -0.28 12.29
CA VAL A 46 2.13 -0.75 10.91
C VAL A 46 2.27 -2.25 10.81
N ARG A 47 1.65 -2.83 9.80
CA ARG A 47 1.78 -4.26 9.52
C ARG A 47 1.76 -4.47 8.01
N ARG A 48 2.65 -5.34 7.55
CA ARG A 48 2.65 -5.75 6.16
C ARG A 48 1.67 -6.89 6.05
N THR A 49 0.79 -6.88 5.06
CA THR A 49 -0.25 -7.91 4.98
C THR A 49 0.19 -9.17 4.29
N HIS A 50 1.15 -9.04 3.37
CA HIS A 50 1.60 -10.16 2.54
C HIS A 50 0.49 -10.75 1.68
N LEU A 51 -0.57 -9.97 1.45
CA LEU A 51 -1.64 -10.41 0.56
C LEU A 51 -1.21 -10.13 -0.87
N SER A 52 -1.74 -10.89 -1.82
CA SER A 52 -1.45 -10.61 -3.21
C SER A 52 -2.35 -9.50 -3.73
N LEU A 53 -3.40 -9.17 -3.01
CA LEU A 53 -4.30 -8.11 -3.39
C LEU A 53 -4.23 -6.98 -2.39
N PHE A 54 -4.89 -5.89 -2.70
CA PHE A 54 -4.95 -4.74 -1.81
C PHE A 54 -5.51 -5.16 -0.44
N PRO A 55 -4.97 -4.67 0.66
CA PRO A 55 -3.85 -3.73 0.75
C PRO A 55 -2.51 -4.42 1.00
N ASP A 56 -1.42 -3.68 0.75
CA ASP A 56 -0.09 -4.19 1.05
C ASP A 56 0.29 -3.93 2.50
N ILE A 57 -0.17 -2.83 3.05
CA ILE A 57 0.16 -2.39 4.40
C ILE A 57 -1.09 -1.91 5.10
N ILE A 58 -1.17 -2.19 6.38
CA ILE A 58 -2.20 -1.65 7.24
C ILE A 58 -1.48 -0.79 8.27
N ALA A 59 -1.95 0.42 8.48
CA ALA A 59 -1.34 1.33 9.44
C ALA A 59 -2.43 2.03 10.24
N TRP A 60 -2.18 2.26 11.52
CA TRP A 60 -3.18 2.94 12.34
C TRP A 60 -2.53 3.69 13.49
N ASN A 61 -3.25 4.66 14.00
CA ASN A 61 -2.89 5.35 15.24
C ASN A 61 -4.21 5.81 15.85
N ASP A 62 -4.15 6.70 16.82
CA ASP A 62 -5.38 7.15 17.48
C ASP A 62 -6.29 7.93 16.55
N ASP A 63 -5.74 8.49 15.49
CA ASP A 63 -6.51 9.34 14.59
C ASP A 63 -7.10 8.63 13.38
N GLY A 64 -6.63 7.46 13.04
CA GLY A 64 -7.15 6.85 11.83
C GLY A 64 -6.61 5.47 11.53
N PHE A 65 -7.21 4.86 10.54
CA PHE A 65 -6.87 3.51 10.11
C PHE A 65 -6.68 3.55 8.60
N LEU A 66 -5.53 3.13 8.13
CA LEU A 66 -5.16 3.25 6.73
C LEU A 66 -4.93 1.89 6.08
N LEU A 67 -5.46 1.72 4.89
CA LEU A 67 -5.19 0.54 4.07
C LEU A 67 -4.42 1.06 2.87
N ILE A 68 -3.21 0.58 2.68
CA ILE A 68 -2.29 1.19 1.73
C ILE A 68 -1.76 0.22 0.69
N GLU A 69 -1.79 0.64 -0.56
CA GLU A 69 -1.17 -0.05 -1.66
C GLU A 69 0.13 0.68 -1.93
N VAL A 70 1.23 -0.04 -2.12
CA VAL A 70 2.54 0.57 -2.35
C VAL A 70 3.04 0.16 -3.72
N LYS A 71 3.45 1.13 -4.51
CA LYS A 71 3.97 0.88 -5.84
C LYS A 71 5.27 1.64 -6.05
N ALA A 72 6.22 1.02 -6.74
CA ALA A 72 7.43 1.71 -7.17
C ALA A 72 7.34 1.79 -8.68
N ARG A 73 7.34 2.99 -9.22
CA ARG A 73 7.13 3.19 -10.65
C ARG A 73 8.04 4.25 -11.22
N ALA A 74 8.22 4.19 -12.52
CA ALA A 74 8.93 5.26 -13.20
C ALA A 74 8.10 6.54 -13.11
N ASN A 75 8.77 7.68 -13.14
CA ASN A 75 8.07 8.94 -12.99
C ASN A 75 7.55 9.40 -14.34
N ASN A 76 6.49 8.78 -14.80
CA ASN A 76 5.83 9.23 -16.02
C ASN A 76 4.33 8.93 -15.90
N PRO A 77 3.50 9.68 -16.62
CA PRO A 77 2.06 9.59 -16.46
C PRO A 77 1.48 8.21 -16.71
N ARG A 78 2.04 7.50 -17.67
CA ARG A 78 1.53 6.17 -17.98
C ARG A 78 1.75 5.19 -16.86
N ALA A 79 2.94 5.18 -16.28
CA ALA A 79 3.27 4.28 -15.19
C ALA A 79 2.43 4.58 -13.95
N ILE A 80 2.27 5.86 -13.66
CA ILE A 80 1.47 6.28 -12.50
C ILE A 80 0.00 5.92 -12.73
N SER A 81 -0.50 6.18 -13.91
CA SER A 81 -1.88 5.88 -14.25
C SER A 81 -2.17 4.38 -14.12
N HIS A 82 -1.23 3.56 -14.55
CA HIS A 82 -1.38 2.12 -14.43
C HIS A 82 -1.42 1.71 -12.95
N ALA A 83 -0.55 2.27 -12.13
CA ALA A 83 -0.53 1.96 -10.70
C ALA A 83 -1.87 2.32 -10.06
N LEU A 84 -2.44 3.46 -10.43
CA LEU A 84 -3.72 3.86 -9.87
C LEU A 84 -4.87 2.98 -10.37
N SER A 85 -4.76 2.50 -11.59
CA SER A 85 -5.77 1.58 -12.12
C SER A 85 -5.78 0.28 -11.33
N VAL A 86 -4.58 -0.23 -11.01
CA VAL A 86 -4.45 -1.46 -10.23
C VAL A 86 -4.98 -1.22 -8.81
N PHE A 87 -4.67 -0.07 -8.24
CA PHE A 87 -5.15 0.28 -6.91
C PHE A 87 -6.69 0.31 -6.88
N ARG A 88 -7.29 0.99 -7.85
CA ARG A 88 -8.75 1.07 -7.89
C ARG A 88 -9.40 -0.31 -8.04
N ALA A 89 -8.81 -1.16 -8.86
CA ALA A 89 -9.32 -2.50 -9.03
C ALA A 89 -9.24 -3.28 -7.72
N GLY A 90 -8.14 -3.10 -6.99
CA GLY A 90 -7.96 -3.76 -5.70
C GLY A 90 -9.00 -3.33 -4.68
N VAL A 91 -9.28 -2.03 -4.63
CA VAL A 91 -10.28 -1.52 -3.70
C VAL A 91 -11.66 -2.07 -4.06
N ARG A 92 -11.99 -2.07 -5.36
CA ARG A 92 -13.29 -2.57 -5.79
C ARG A 92 -13.47 -4.05 -5.53
N ALA A 93 -12.39 -4.79 -5.47
CA ALA A 93 -12.46 -6.22 -5.22
C ALA A 93 -12.71 -6.56 -3.75
N MET A 94 -12.58 -5.59 -2.85
CA MET A 94 -12.82 -5.86 -1.45
C MET A 94 -14.30 -6.06 -1.20
N ARG A 95 -14.64 -7.09 -0.42
CA ARG A 95 -16.03 -7.33 -0.13
C ARG A 95 -16.56 -6.35 0.88
N SER A 96 -15.73 -5.90 1.78
CA SER A 96 -16.14 -4.91 2.76
C SER A 96 -14.91 -4.11 3.17
N VAL A 97 -15.14 -2.91 3.60
CA VAL A 97 -14.07 -2.02 4.04
C VAL A 97 -14.33 -1.66 5.50
N PRO A 98 -13.32 -1.75 6.35
CA PRO A 98 -13.53 -1.39 7.75
C PRO A 98 -14.01 0.04 7.87
N LYS A 99 -14.99 0.25 8.73
CA LYS A 99 -15.54 1.56 8.91
C LYS A 99 -14.48 2.52 9.38
N GLY A 100 -14.43 3.68 8.77
CA GLY A 100 -13.44 4.68 9.15
C GLY A 100 -12.07 4.49 8.52
N ALA A 101 -11.91 3.48 7.69
CA ALA A 101 -10.62 3.26 7.03
C ALA A 101 -10.48 4.18 5.83
N SER A 102 -9.27 4.67 5.61
CA SER A 102 -8.93 5.40 4.40
C SER A 102 -8.13 4.46 3.52
N MET A 103 -8.42 4.45 2.23
CA MET A 103 -7.72 3.59 1.29
C MET A 103 -6.81 4.44 0.44
N LEU A 104 -5.52 4.17 0.53
CA LEU A 104 -4.50 5.01 -0.07
C LEU A 104 -3.57 4.23 -0.99
N CYS A 105 -3.03 4.91 -1.98
CA CYS A 105 -2.01 4.35 -2.84
C CYS A 105 -0.79 5.26 -2.74
N TYR A 106 0.34 4.70 -2.36
CA TYR A 106 1.59 5.43 -2.30
C TYR A 106 2.49 4.96 -3.43
N VAL A 107 2.92 5.89 -4.25
CA VAL A 107 3.77 5.57 -5.40
C VAL A 107 5.13 6.22 -5.19
N LEU A 108 6.17 5.40 -5.21
CA LEU A 108 7.53 5.88 -5.07
C LEU A 108 8.12 6.07 -6.46
N SER A 109 8.50 7.29 -6.79
CA SER A 109 9.11 7.61 -8.08
C SER A 109 10.22 8.62 -7.83
N ASN A 110 11.39 8.35 -8.33
CA ASN A 110 12.53 9.26 -8.15
C ASN A 110 12.73 9.64 -6.69
N ASP A 111 12.67 8.64 -5.83
CA ASP A 111 12.90 8.83 -4.39
C ASP A 111 11.92 9.78 -3.72
N ALA A 112 10.76 9.94 -4.29
CA ALA A 112 9.73 10.79 -3.67
C ALA A 112 8.40 10.06 -3.69
N TRP A 113 7.61 10.27 -2.66
CA TRP A 113 6.29 9.67 -2.59
C TRP A 113 5.24 10.58 -3.18
N SER A 114 4.31 9.97 -3.92
CA SER A 114 3.07 10.62 -4.30
C SER A 114 1.98 9.79 -3.65
N ALA A 115 0.98 10.40 -3.11
CA ALA A 115 -0.08 9.69 -2.42
C ALA A 115 -1.44 10.02 -3.02
N TYR A 116 -2.29 9.01 -3.09
CA TYR A 116 -3.61 9.16 -3.67
C TYR A 116 -4.62 8.48 -2.77
N GLN A 117 -5.80 9.02 -2.68
CA GLN A 117 -6.85 8.47 -1.83
C GLN A 117 -8.05 8.08 -2.67
N TRP A 118 -8.64 6.96 -2.33
CA TRP A 118 -9.89 6.51 -2.95
C TRP A 118 -11.02 7.35 -2.39
N ASP A 119 -11.81 7.94 -3.29
CA ASP A 119 -12.94 8.74 -2.86
C ASP A 119 -14.12 8.42 -3.79
N ASN A 120 -14.95 7.48 -3.38
CA ASN A 120 -16.14 7.08 -4.11
C ASN A 120 -15.87 6.72 -5.58
N GLY A 121 -14.86 5.94 -5.83
CA GLY A 121 -14.59 5.44 -7.16
C GLY A 121 -13.56 6.21 -7.94
N VAL A 122 -13.11 7.35 -7.43
CA VAL A 122 -12.05 8.10 -8.09
C VAL A 122 -10.85 8.21 -7.17
N THR A 123 -9.70 8.50 -7.75
CA THR A 123 -8.50 8.70 -6.94
C THR A 123 -8.19 10.19 -6.91
N VAL A 124 -7.94 10.68 -5.73
CA VAL A 124 -7.62 12.10 -5.53
C VAL A 124 -6.22 12.18 -4.96
N GLN A 125 -5.37 13.00 -5.54
CA GLN A 125 -4.02 13.14 -5.03
C GLN A 125 -4.05 13.92 -3.73
N ILE A 126 -3.31 13.45 -2.75
CA ILE A 126 -3.26 14.08 -1.44
C ILE A 126 -1.81 14.30 -1.06
N GLU A 127 -1.60 15.05 0.00
CA GLU A 127 -0.27 15.27 0.50
C GLU A 127 0.16 14.00 1.20
N PRO A 128 1.34 13.45 0.92
CA PRO A 128 1.78 12.23 1.60
C PRO A 128 1.98 12.49 3.09
N ILE A 129 1.67 11.49 3.90
CA ILE A 129 1.91 11.57 5.33
C ILE A 129 3.41 11.61 5.60
N VAL A 130 4.17 10.93 4.75
CA VAL A 130 5.62 10.91 4.89
C VAL A 130 6.23 11.61 3.69
N SER A 131 7.38 12.23 3.87
CA SER A 131 7.97 12.95 2.77
C SER A 131 8.80 12.00 1.94
N GLY A 132 9.67 12.43 1.20
CA GLY A 132 10.39 11.62 0.27
C GLY A 132 11.27 10.57 0.90
N ALA A 133 11.85 9.79 0.04
CA ALA A 133 12.69 8.73 0.46
C ALA A 133 14.07 9.25 0.66
N ARG A 134 14.50 9.54 1.67
CA ARG A 134 15.79 9.91 1.86
C ARG A 134 16.09 10.16 3.14
#